data_6c547494c9b0cb73e066f8f7189a199e
#
_entry.id   6c547494c9b0cb73e066f8f7189a199e
#
_cell.length_a   1.000
_cell.length_b   1.000
_cell.length_c   1.000
_cell.angle_alpha   90.00
_cell.angle_beta   90.00
_cell.angle_gamma   90.00
#
_symmetry.space_group_name_H-M   'P 1'
#
loop_
_entity.id
_entity.type
_entity.pdbx_description
1 polymer ?
#
loop_
_entity_poly.entity_id
_entity_poly.type
_entity_poly.pdbx_seq_one_letter_code
_entity_poly.pdbx_strand_id
1 'polypeptide(L)'
;WGVSLEQGGNPGASASEYAMTFPFWKYQNFPEDSVSDPMVTGPSVDLDADMLDTVLEYGFGRNPTTHDVEENYRASLVAHGGTDYLALSFRRRRNALDLSYEVQFSSDLVSWTTSTEPFGSPLDNGDGTETITIRDHDPARSDSARYTRVKIIVGN
;
A
#
# COMPACT_ATOMS: atom_id res chain seq x y z
N TRP A 1 -34.01 27.14 21.98
CA TRP A 1 -33.16 27.51 20.85
C TRP A 1 -31.99 26.55 20.85
N GLY A 2 -32.15 25.43 20.13
CA GLY A 2 -31.09 24.47 19.91
C GLY A 2 -30.24 24.92 18.73
N VAL A 3 -28.95 25.10 18.93
CA VAL A 3 -27.98 25.29 17.84
C VAL A 3 -27.69 23.91 17.25
N SER A 4 -28.24 23.64 16.09
CA SER A 4 -27.82 22.50 15.27
C SER A 4 -26.44 22.83 14.76
N LEU A 5 -25.41 22.11 15.23
CA LEU A 5 -24.13 22.07 14.56
C LEU A 5 -24.30 21.18 13.33
N GLU A 6 -24.75 21.75 12.24
CA GLU A 6 -24.56 21.13 10.94
C GLU A 6 -23.07 21.14 10.65
N GLN A 7 -22.46 19.98 10.83
CA GLN A 7 -21.14 19.71 10.31
C GLN A 7 -21.26 19.76 8.78
N GLY A 8 -20.85 20.89 8.19
CA GLY A 8 -20.87 21.12 6.76
C GLY A 8 -19.94 20.14 6.04
N GLY A 9 -20.39 18.93 5.84
CA GLY A 9 -19.81 18.01 4.90
C GLY A 9 -20.04 18.57 3.50
N ASN A 10 -18.98 18.79 2.72
CA ASN A 10 -19.08 19.17 1.33
C ASN A 10 -19.76 18.00 0.56
N PRO A 11 -21.04 18.14 0.10
CA PRO A 11 -21.73 17.05 -0.57
C PRO A 11 -21.16 16.90 -1.99
N GLY A 12 -20.15 16.08 -2.13
CA GLY A 12 -19.51 15.80 -3.42
C GLY A 12 -18.03 15.43 -3.36
N ALA A 13 -17.35 15.64 -2.22
CA ALA A 13 -15.99 15.09 -2.04
C ALA A 13 -16.11 13.60 -1.67
N SER A 14 -15.60 12.71 -2.51
CA SER A 14 -15.44 11.32 -2.13
C SER A 14 -14.45 11.24 -0.97
N ALA A 15 -14.63 10.26 -0.07
CA ALA A 15 -13.73 10.04 1.08
C ALA A 15 -12.24 9.92 0.70
N SER A 16 -11.95 9.76 -0.60
CA SER A 16 -10.60 9.68 -1.17
C SER A 16 -9.87 11.02 -1.33
N GLU A 17 -10.54 12.16 -1.13
CA GLU A 17 -9.92 13.49 -1.31
C GLU A 17 -9.26 14.03 -0.03
N TYR A 18 -9.57 13.46 1.14
CA TYR A 18 -8.93 13.89 2.39
C TYR A 18 -7.55 13.26 2.53
N ALA A 19 -6.57 14.10 2.84
CA ALA A 19 -5.24 13.65 3.20
C ALA A 19 -5.30 12.71 4.42
N MET A 20 -4.80 11.48 4.25
CA MET A 20 -4.85 10.42 5.27
C MET A 20 -3.51 10.31 5.98
N THR A 21 -3.53 10.08 7.29
CA THR A 21 -2.37 9.67 8.08
C THR A 21 -2.67 8.38 8.81
N PHE A 22 -1.64 7.62 9.17
CA PHE A 22 -1.80 6.35 9.89
C PHE A 22 -2.57 6.50 11.21
N PRO A 23 -2.28 7.50 12.08
CA PRO A 23 -3.09 7.72 13.28
C PRO A 23 -4.56 8.00 12.97
N PHE A 24 -4.85 8.85 11.96
CA PHE A 24 -6.22 9.18 11.60
C PHE A 24 -6.96 7.97 11.03
N TRP A 25 -6.30 7.17 10.17
CA TRP A 25 -6.85 5.94 9.65
C TRP A 25 -7.18 4.93 10.77
N LYS A 26 -6.33 4.82 11.80
CA LYS A 26 -6.63 3.98 12.96
C LYS A 26 -7.92 4.42 13.67
N TYR A 27 -8.11 5.71 13.89
CA TYR A 27 -9.35 6.24 14.48
C TYR A 27 -10.60 5.91 13.65
N GLN A 28 -10.47 5.75 12.35
CA GLN A 28 -11.60 5.41 11.49
C GLN A 28 -11.94 3.91 11.48
N ASN A 29 -10.96 3.06 11.76
CA ASN A 29 -11.08 1.61 11.57
C ASN A 29 -11.12 0.80 12.87
N PHE A 30 -10.73 1.38 13.99
CA PHE A 30 -10.72 0.72 15.29
C PHE A 30 -11.65 1.43 16.30
N PRO A 31 -12.24 0.69 17.26
CA PRO A 31 -13.01 1.30 18.34
C PRO A 31 -12.17 2.27 19.18
N GLU A 32 -12.81 3.33 19.71
CA GLU A 32 -12.14 4.38 20.48
C GLU A 32 -11.38 3.86 21.70
N ASP A 33 -11.91 2.83 22.36
CA ASP A 33 -11.32 2.20 23.55
C ASP A 33 -10.07 1.36 23.24
N SER A 34 -9.89 0.94 22.00
CA SER A 34 -8.76 0.10 21.56
C SER A 34 -7.78 0.78 20.61
N VAL A 35 -8.15 1.94 20.03
CA VAL A 35 -7.33 2.64 19.01
C VAL A 35 -5.92 2.99 19.50
N SER A 36 -5.72 3.17 20.80
CA SER A 36 -4.42 3.47 21.41
C SER A 36 -3.71 2.24 21.98
N ASP A 37 -4.33 1.06 21.92
CA ASP A 37 -3.72 -0.17 22.41
C ASP A 37 -2.76 -0.75 21.36
N PRO A 38 -1.43 -0.77 21.63
CA PRO A 38 -0.46 -1.30 20.67
C PRO A 38 -0.59 -2.81 20.42
N MET A 39 -1.28 -3.54 21.30
CA MET A 39 -1.56 -4.97 21.12
C MET A 39 -2.71 -5.22 20.13
N VAL A 40 -3.50 -4.19 19.84
CA VAL A 40 -4.64 -4.25 18.90
C VAL A 40 -4.32 -3.50 17.61
N THR A 41 -3.74 -2.31 17.71
CA THR A 41 -3.52 -1.40 16.58
C THR A 41 -2.06 -1.11 16.28
N GLY A 42 -1.16 -1.91 16.87
CA GLY A 42 0.28 -1.80 16.62
C GLY A 42 0.61 -2.08 15.15
N PRO A 43 1.68 -1.48 14.62
CA PRO A 43 2.00 -1.57 13.18
C PRO A 43 2.20 -3.01 12.66
N SER A 44 2.63 -3.93 13.53
CA SER A 44 2.87 -5.33 13.18
C SER A 44 1.80 -6.29 13.74
N VAL A 45 0.61 -5.78 14.08
CA VAL A 45 -0.51 -6.61 14.52
C VAL A 45 -1.34 -6.99 13.30
N ASP A 46 -1.57 -8.28 13.12
CA ASP A 46 -2.51 -8.87 12.18
C ASP A 46 -3.75 -9.29 13.00
N LEU A 47 -4.81 -8.49 12.95
CA LEU A 47 -5.97 -8.65 13.83
C LEU A 47 -6.97 -9.69 13.31
N ASP A 48 -7.13 -9.78 11.99
CA ASP A 48 -8.11 -10.66 11.33
C ASP A 48 -7.49 -11.93 10.72
N ALA A 49 -6.17 -12.09 10.91
CA ALA A 49 -5.39 -13.26 10.53
C ALA A 49 -5.38 -13.53 9.00
N ASP A 50 -5.24 -12.48 8.20
CA ASP A 50 -5.14 -12.56 6.74
C ASP A 50 -3.70 -12.44 6.21
N MET A 51 -2.71 -12.34 7.10
CA MET A 51 -1.27 -12.14 6.84
C MET A 51 -0.88 -10.71 6.44
N LEU A 52 -1.78 -9.76 6.58
CA LEU A 52 -1.48 -8.34 6.49
C LEU A 52 -1.45 -7.74 7.90
N ASP A 53 -0.32 -7.20 8.28
CA ASP A 53 -0.28 -6.41 9.50
C ASP A 53 -0.91 -5.02 9.29
N THR A 54 -1.24 -4.34 10.37
CA THR A 54 -1.93 -3.04 10.38
C THR A 54 -1.27 -2.00 9.46
N VAL A 55 0.06 -2.00 9.32
CA VAL A 55 0.77 -1.09 8.40
C VAL A 55 0.56 -1.50 6.95
N LEU A 56 0.59 -2.79 6.64
CA LEU A 56 0.35 -3.29 5.29
C LEU A 56 -1.09 -3.00 4.86
N GLU A 57 -2.05 -3.19 5.75
CA GLU A 57 -3.44 -2.86 5.49
C GLU A 57 -3.65 -1.36 5.24
N TYR A 58 -3.05 -0.52 6.09
CA TYR A 58 -3.05 0.92 5.86
C TYR A 58 -2.46 1.26 4.49
N GLY A 59 -1.31 0.70 4.16
CA GLY A 59 -0.59 0.97 2.92
C GLY A 59 -1.33 0.48 1.68
N PHE A 60 -1.89 -0.71 1.72
CA PHE A 60 -2.67 -1.28 0.61
C PHE A 60 -4.12 -0.77 0.57
N GLY A 61 -4.58 -0.01 1.57
CA GLY A 61 -5.95 0.48 1.65
C GLY A 61 -6.95 -0.63 1.93
N ARG A 62 -6.59 -1.57 2.82
CA ARG A 62 -7.41 -2.69 3.28
C ARG A 62 -8.10 -2.37 4.60
N ASN A 63 -8.95 -3.27 5.07
CA ASN A 63 -9.69 -3.15 6.30
C ASN A 63 -9.08 -4.05 7.39
N PRO A 64 -8.53 -3.49 8.50
CA PRO A 64 -7.78 -4.25 9.52
C PRO A 64 -8.63 -5.17 10.40
N THR A 65 -9.91 -5.31 10.11
CA THR A 65 -10.85 -6.14 10.86
C THR A 65 -11.63 -7.10 9.98
N THR A 66 -11.25 -7.21 8.71
CA THR A 66 -11.95 -8.04 7.73
C THR A 66 -10.93 -8.85 6.94
N HIS A 67 -10.91 -10.15 7.15
CA HIS A 67 -10.01 -11.07 6.45
C HIS A 67 -10.13 -10.92 4.92
N ASP A 68 -9.14 -10.28 4.30
CA ASP A 68 -9.07 -10.02 2.87
C ASP A 68 -8.26 -11.11 2.16
N VAL A 69 -8.81 -11.66 1.08
CA VAL A 69 -8.14 -12.69 0.26
C VAL A 69 -7.66 -12.15 -1.08
N GLU A 70 -7.80 -10.85 -1.32
CA GLU A 70 -7.47 -10.23 -2.60
C GLU A 70 -5.95 -10.02 -2.73
N GLU A 71 -5.46 -10.17 -3.97
CA GLU A 71 -4.05 -9.96 -4.29
C GLU A 71 -3.69 -8.46 -4.17
N ASN A 72 -2.74 -8.13 -3.30
CA ASN A 72 -2.27 -6.76 -3.09
C ASN A 72 -1.03 -6.42 -3.92
N TYR A 73 -0.29 -7.42 -4.35
CA TYR A 73 0.91 -7.29 -5.18
C TYR A 73 1.11 -8.51 -6.07
N ARG A 74 1.70 -8.29 -7.25
CA ARG A 74 1.98 -9.33 -8.22
C ARG A 74 3.31 -9.09 -8.93
N ALA A 75 4.16 -10.11 -8.93
CA ALA A 75 5.37 -10.12 -9.74
C ALA A 75 5.08 -10.68 -11.13
N SER A 76 5.62 -10.05 -12.16
CA SER A 76 5.48 -10.48 -13.56
C SER A 76 6.67 -10.07 -14.41
N LEU A 77 6.85 -10.69 -15.56
CA LEU A 77 7.78 -10.19 -16.57
C LEU A 77 7.08 -9.16 -17.45
N VAL A 78 7.77 -8.07 -17.75
CA VAL A 78 7.32 -7.01 -18.65
C VAL A 78 8.35 -6.75 -19.73
N ALA A 79 7.91 -6.58 -20.96
CA ALA A 79 8.79 -6.28 -22.09
C ALA A 79 8.98 -4.77 -22.23
N HIS A 80 10.21 -4.30 -22.26
CA HIS A 80 10.58 -2.90 -22.50
C HIS A 80 11.78 -2.82 -23.42
N GLY A 81 11.63 -2.10 -24.55
CA GLY A 81 12.71 -1.98 -25.54
C GLY A 81 13.19 -3.31 -26.15
N GLY A 82 12.32 -4.31 -26.24
CA GLY A 82 12.68 -5.66 -26.75
C GLY A 82 13.39 -6.55 -25.74
N THR A 83 13.42 -6.16 -24.47
CA THR A 83 14.05 -6.89 -23.37
C THR A 83 13.04 -7.11 -22.25
N ASP A 84 13.07 -8.28 -21.61
CA ASP A 84 12.20 -8.60 -20.49
C ASP A 84 12.82 -8.18 -19.16
N TYR A 85 11.98 -7.65 -18.26
CA TYR A 85 12.35 -7.24 -16.91
C TYR A 85 11.38 -7.85 -15.89
N LEU A 86 11.88 -8.20 -14.71
CA LEU A 86 11.00 -8.45 -13.59
C LEU A 86 10.35 -7.13 -13.16
N ALA A 87 9.05 -7.17 -12.91
CA ALA A 87 8.29 -6.02 -12.41
C ALA A 87 7.39 -6.44 -11.26
N LEU A 88 7.13 -5.51 -10.35
CA LEU A 88 6.18 -5.65 -9.27
C LEU A 88 5.05 -4.66 -9.50
N SER A 89 3.84 -5.18 -9.70
CA SER A 89 2.60 -4.42 -9.64
C SER A 89 2.05 -4.50 -8.23
N PHE A 90 1.65 -3.39 -7.64
CA PHE A 90 1.08 -3.40 -6.30
C PHE A 90 0.08 -2.27 -6.11
N ARG A 91 -0.86 -2.53 -5.22
CA ARG A 91 -1.86 -1.56 -4.76
C ARG A 91 -1.22 -0.61 -3.76
N ARG A 92 -1.54 0.68 -3.84
CA ARG A 92 -1.11 1.67 -2.86
C ARG A 92 -2.18 2.72 -2.59
N ARG A 93 -2.17 3.31 -1.41
CA ARG A 93 -3.03 4.43 -1.04
C ARG A 93 -2.55 5.72 -1.72
N ARG A 94 -3.47 6.49 -2.30
CA ARG A 94 -3.14 7.69 -3.11
C ARG A 94 -2.82 8.92 -2.27
N ASN A 95 -3.57 9.18 -1.21
CA ASN A 95 -3.54 10.45 -0.47
C ASN A 95 -2.98 10.30 0.95
N ALA A 96 -2.10 9.33 1.19
CA ALA A 96 -1.43 9.21 2.47
C ALA A 96 -0.25 10.18 2.55
N LEU A 97 -0.21 11.00 3.60
CA LEU A 97 0.83 12.01 3.80
C LEU A 97 2.09 11.46 4.45
N ASP A 98 1.95 10.35 5.14
CA ASP A 98 2.98 9.72 5.96
C ASP A 98 3.44 8.37 5.42
N LEU A 99 3.04 7.99 4.19
CA LEU A 99 3.45 6.75 3.55
C LEU A 99 4.51 6.97 2.48
N SER A 100 5.49 6.09 2.47
CA SER A 100 6.38 5.88 1.33
C SER A 100 6.48 4.39 0.99
N TYR A 101 6.75 4.12 -0.29
CA TYR A 101 6.85 2.77 -0.83
C TYR A 101 8.19 2.60 -1.54
N GLU A 102 8.95 1.59 -1.15
CA GLU A 102 10.20 1.21 -1.81
C GLU A 102 10.05 -0.14 -2.48
N VAL A 103 10.15 -0.19 -3.80
CA VAL A 103 10.23 -1.45 -4.55
C VAL A 103 11.69 -1.85 -4.70
N GLN A 104 12.01 -3.05 -4.28
CA GLN A 104 13.37 -3.55 -4.26
C GLN A 104 13.47 -4.88 -5.01
N PHE A 105 14.60 -5.07 -5.67
CA PHE A 105 14.94 -6.27 -6.45
C PHE A 105 16.24 -6.88 -5.94
N SER A 106 16.36 -8.20 -6.05
CA SER A 106 17.51 -8.96 -5.60
C SER A 106 17.75 -10.19 -6.47
N SER A 107 18.99 -10.63 -6.59
CA SER A 107 19.35 -11.90 -7.19
C SER A 107 19.71 -12.99 -6.17
N ASP A 108 19.89 -12.61 -4.89
CA ASP A 108 20.43 -13.48 -3.84
C ASP A 108 19.61 -13.44 -2.53
N LEU A 109 18.53 -12.66 -2.45
CA LEU A 109 17.71 -12.39 -1.27
C LEU A 109 18.47 -11.72 -0.11
N VAL A 110 19.71 -11.32 -0.31
CA VAL A 110 20.57 -10.67 0.68
C VAL A 110 20.79 -9.21 0.31
N SER A 111 21.25 -8.99 -0.93
CA SER A 111 21.53 -7.65 -1.47
C SER A 111 20.29 -7.14 -2.22
N TRP A 112 19.74 -6.02 -1.77
CA TRP A 112 18.52 -5.45 -2.36
C TRP A 112 18.80 -4.07 -2.95
N THR A 113 18.37 -3.86 -4.19
CA THR A 113 18.49 -2.60 -4.92
C THR A 113 17.09 -1.99 -5.11
N THR A 114 16.90 -0.75 -4.68
CA THR A 114 15.65 -0.01 -4.89
C THR A 114 15.55 0.43 -6.35
N SER A 115 14.38 0.20 -6.96
CA SER A 115 14.05 0.72 -8.29
C SER A 115 12.93 1.75 -8.20
N THR A 116 13.04 2.78 -9.02
CA THR A 116 12.02 3.82 -9.22
C THR A 116 11.53 3.87 -10.68
N GLU A 117 11.81 2.82 -11.47
CA GLU A 117 11.47 2.76 -12.90
C GLU A 117 10.00 2.39 -13.11
N PRO A 118 9.11 3.34 -13.41
CA PRO A 118 7.70 3.02 -13.63
C PRO A 118 7.51 2.26 -14.94
N PHE A 119 6.53 1.36 -14.94
CA PHE A 119 6.09 0.65 -16.14
C PHE A 119 4.57 0.86 -16.33
N GLY A 120 4.22 1.61 -17.36
CA GLY A 120 2.83 2.02 -17.61
C GLY A 120 2.37 3.18 -16.70
N SER A 121 1.10 3.52 -16.83
CA SER A 121 0.46 4.55 -16.00
C SER A 121 -0.20 3.90 -14.78
N PRO A 122 -0.28 4.61 -13.64
CA PRO A 122 -1.08 4.16 -12.51
C PRO A 122 -2.53 3.90 -12.91
N LEU A 123 -3.11 2.82 -12.40
CA LEU A 123 -4.51 2.46 -12.56
C LEU A 123 -5.28 2.84 -11.29
N ASP A 124 -6.26 3.73 -11.42
CA ASP A 124 -7.15 4.09 -10.32
C ASP A 124 -8.09 2.91 -9.99
N ASN A 125 -8.11 2.47 -8.75
CA ASN A 125 -8.97 1.37 -8.29
C ASN A 125 -10.39 1.85 -7.89
N GLY A 126 -10.62 3.17 -7.85
CA GLY A 126 -11.92 3.77 -7.54
C GLY A 126 -12.28 3.84 -6.05
N ASP A 127 -11.36 3.48 -5.16
CA ASP A 127 -11.56 3.38 -3.70
C ASP A 127 -10.52 4.17 -2.89
N GLY A 128 -9.88 5.16 -3.50
CA GLY A 128 -8.81 5.94 -2.89
C GLY A 128 -7.43 5.29 -2.98
N THR A 129 -7.34 4.17 -3.67
CA THR A 129 -6.08 3.51 -3.99
C THR A 129 -5.82 3.50 -5.50
N GLU A 130 -4.60 3.18 -5.88
CA GLU A 130 -4.19 2.93 -7.25
C GLU A 130 -3.26 1.72 -7.33
N THR A 131 -3.21 1.08 -8.47
CA THR A 131 -2.22 0.04 -8.78
C THR A 131 -1.13 0.63 -9.63
N ILE A 132 0.12 0.50 -9.18
CA ILE A 132 1.31 0.92 -9.93
C ILE A 132 2.19 -0.28 -10.22
N THR A 133 3.00 -0.16 -11.27
CA THR A 133 4.00 -1.17 -11.64
C THR A 133 5.36 -0.53 -11.69
N ILE A 134 6.33 -1.13 -10.99
CA ILE A 134 7.74 -0.74 -11.01
C ILE A 134 8.54 -1.90 -11.56
N ARG A 135 9.35 -1.66 -12.58
CA ARG A 135 10.24 -2.67 -13.15
C ARG A 135 11.64 -2.61 -12.54
N ASP A 136 12.33 -3.71 -12.63
CA ASP A 136 13.76 -3.79 -12.30
C ASP A 136 14.61 -2.91 -13.26
N HIS A 137 15.76 -2.49 -12.78
CA HIS A 137 16.82 -1.89 -13.63
C HIS A 137 17.50 -2.93 -14.51
N ASP A 138 17.70 -4.13 -13.96
CA ASP A 138 18.40 -5.21 -14.64
C ASP A 138 17.45 -6.07 -15.47
N PRO A 139 17.84 -6.45 -16.69
CA PRO A 139 17.09 -7.39 -17.50
C PRO A 139 16.90 -8.74 -16.81
N ALA A 140 15.72 -9.33 -16.99
CA ALA A 140 15.49 -10.71 -16.61
C ALA A 140 16.32 -11.65 -17.49
N ARG A 141 16.97 -12.65 -16.89
CA ARG A 141 17.77 -13.66 -17.57
C ARG A 141 17.23 -15.04 -17.24
N SER A 142 17.23 -15.93 -18.22
CA SER A 142 16.74 -17.30 -18.04
C SER A 142 17.62 -18.17 -17.14
N ASP A 143 18.87 -17.73 -16.90
CA ASP A 143 19.88 -18.46 -16.13
C ASP A 143 20.07 -17.93 -14.70
N SER A 144 19.30 -16.92 -14.30
CA SER A 144 19.42 -16.31 -12.97
C SER A 144 18.07 -16.07 -12.32
N ALA A 145 17.97 -16.36 -11.02
CA ALA A 145 16.81 -16.01 -10.22
C ALA A 145 16.77 -14.49 -9.97
N ARG A 146 15.56 -13.91 -9.98
CA ARG A 146 15.29 -12.54 -9.54
C ARG A 146 14.11 -12.53 -8.59
N TYR A 147 14.24 -11.73 -7.56
CA TYR A 147 13.24 -11.57 -6.49
C TYR A 147 12.86 -10.12 -6.39
N THR A 148 11.64 -9.86 -5.94
CA THR A 148 11.15 -8.50 -5.70
C THR A 148 10.36 -8.43 -4.42
N ARG A 149 10.36 -7.26 -3.79
CA ARG A 149 9.53 -6.93 -2.64
C ARG A 149 9.13 -5.46 -2.66
N VAL A 150 8.04 -5.13 -2.00
CA VAL A 150 7.68 -3.77 -1.63
C VAL A 150 7.85 -3.59 -0.12
N LYS A 151 8.46 -2.49 0.29
CA LYS A 151 8.50 -2.02 1.68
C LYS A 151 7.54 -0.86 1.82
N ILE A 152 6.68 -0.91 2.82
CA ILE A 152 5.80 0.18 3.21
C ILE A 152 6.39 0.82 4.47
N ILE A 153 6.59 2.13 4.41
CA ILE A 153 7.24 2.89 5.48
C ILE A 153 6.28 3.99 5.90
N VAL A 154 5.92 4.00 7.18
CA VAL A 154 5.16 5.09 7.80
C VAL A 154 6.15 6.07 8.40
N GLY A 155 6.11 7.32 7.94
CA GLY A 155 6.87 8.43 8.50
C GLY A 155 6.26 8.92 9.82
N ASN A 156 7.10 9.51 10.63
CA ASN A 156 6.67 10.16 11.88
C ASN A 156 6.12 11.56 11.63
#